data_98bf0c6bfd4a52d2ff81266db7d84efa
#
_entry.id   98bf0c6bfd4a52d2ff81266db7d84efa
#
_cell.length_a   1.000
_cell.length_b   1.000
_cell.length_c   1.000
_cell.angle_alpha   90.00
_cell.angle_beta   90.00
_cell.angle_gamma   90.00
#
_symmetry.space_group_name_H-M   'P 1'
#
loop_
_entity.id
_entity.type
_entity.pdbx_description
1 polymer ?
#
loop_
_entity_poly.entity_id
_entity_poly.type
_entity_poly.pdbx_seq_one_letter_code
_entity_poly.pdbx_strand_id
1 'polypeptide(L)'
;MGVQDENGKPLEWEFKQITSKENEELRDANTIEVQVTGKPNLFRPKLITSKYLMAMIVKSTVFPDLYDKELQDSYGVMTPEDLVYAMVDDAGEMQDFQLWMQKFQGFTKSLDEKVDEAKN
;
A
#
# COMPACT_ATOMS: atom_id res chain seq x y z
N MET A 1 8.02 13.46 11.08
CA MET A 1 6.83 13.14 10.29
C MET A 1 5.80 12.55 11.25
N GLY A 2 4.64 12.22 10.84
CA GLY A 2 3.61 11.70 11.74
C GLY A 2 2.46 12.64 11.94
N VAL A 3 2.55 13.86 11.41
CA VAL A 3 1.44 14.81 11.43
C VAL A 3 0.62 14.58 10.18
N GLN A 4 -0.67 14.35 10.34
CA GLN A 4 -1.60 14.10 9.24
C GLN A 4 -2.71 15.14 9.26
N ASP A 5 -3.34 15.36 8.10
CA ASP A 5 -4.54 16.19 8.04
C ASP A 5 -5.77 15.36 8.46
N GLU A 6 -6.96 16.00 8.43
CA GLU A 6 -8.21 15.37 8.86
C GLU A 6 -8.58 14.13 8.04
N ASN A 7 -8.03 14.00 6.84
CA ASN A 7 -8.34 12.88 5.93
C ASN A 7 -7.33 11.74 6.01
N GLY A 8 -6.34 11.85 6.89
CA GLY A 8 -5.30 10.83 7.05
C GLY A 8 -4.10 11.02 6.15
N LYS A 9 -4.08 12.06 5.32
CA LYS A 9 -2.95 12.36 4.43
C LYS A 9 -1.79 12.94 5.24
N PRO A 10 -0.57 12.41 5.13
CA PRO A 10 0.60 13.04 5.74
C PRO A 10 0.82 14.43 5.16
N LEU A 11 1.01 15.41 6.05
CA LEU A 11 1.27 16.79 5.62
C LEU A 11 2.60 16.88 4.87
N GLU A 12 2.67 17.76 3.91
CA GLU A 12 3.86 18.05 3.10
C GLU A 12 4.22 16.97 2.08
N TRP A 13 3.47 15.85 2.03
CA TRP A 13 3.68 14.85 1.00
C TRP A 13 2.84 15.17 -0.23
N GLU A 14 3.36 14.79 -1.39
CA GLU A 14 2.66 14.95 -2.67
C GLU A 14 2.43 13.57 -3.29
N PHE A 15 1.24 13.37 -3.84
CA PHE A 15 0.81 12.09 -4.39
C PHE A 15 0.22 12.26 -5.77
N LYS A 16 0.27 11.19 -6.56
CA LYS A 16 -0.40 11.11 -7.85
C LYS A 16 -1.30 9.88 -7.87
N GLN A 17 -2.31 9.90 -8.73
CA GLN A 17 -3.11 8.71 -8.97
C GLN A 17 -2.34 7.76 -9.88
N ILE A 18 -2.46 6.45 -9.60
CA ILE A 18 -1.86 5.43 -10.44
C ILE A 18 -2.82 5.09 -11.59
N THR A 19 -2.26 4.58 -12.69
CA THR A 19 -3.06 4.14 -13.82
C THR A 19 -3.63 2.75 -13.58
N SER A 20 -4.62 2.35 -14.40
CA SER A 20 -5.17 1.00 -14.33
C SER A 20 -4.10 -0.06 -14.52
N LYS A 21 -3.19 0.18 -15.45
CA LYS A 21 -2.10 -0.76 -15.72
C LYS A 21 -1.14 -0.87 -14.54
N GLU A 22 -0.78 0.27 -13.94
CA GLU A 22 0.06 0.27 -12.75
C GLU A 22 -0.61 -0.46 -11.61
N ASN A 23 -1.91 -0.28 -11.44
CA ASN A 23 -2.66 -0.99 -10.40
C ASN A 23 -2.63 -2.50 -10.62
N GLU A 24 -2.84 -2.97 -11.85
CA GLU A 24 -2.76 -4.40 -12.16
C GLU A 24 -1.37 -4.96 -11.88
N GLU A 25 -0.33 -4.24 -12.27
CA GLU A 25 1.05 -4.66 -12.02
C GLU A 25 1.34 -4.79 -10.52
N LEU A 26 0.84 -3.84 -9.72
CA LEU A 26 0.99 -3.89 -8.26
C LEU A 26 0.23 -5.08 -7.66
N ARG A 27 -0.96 -5.36 -8.16
CA ARG A 27 -1.74 -6.52 -7.68
C ARG A 27 -1.02 -7.81 -8.02
N ASP A 28 -0.55 -7.97 -9.25
CA ASP A 28 0.15 -9.17 -9.68
C ASP A 28 1.44 -9.39 -8.87
N ALA A 29 2.17 -8.32 -8.62
CA ALA A 29 3.42 -8.40 -7.87
C ALA A 29 3.20 -8.80 -6.40
N ASN A 30 1.99 -8.60 -5.88
CA ASN A 30 1.67 -8.86 -4.48
C ASN A 30 0.63 -9.97 -4.32
N THR A 31 0.46 -10.81 -5.34
CA THR A 31 -0.41 -11.97 -5.31
C THR A 31 0.47 -13.21 -5.24
N ILE A 32 0.17 -14.10 -4.30
CA ILE A 32 0.86 -15.38 -4.15
C ILE A 32 -0.12 -16.52 -4.34
N GLU A 33 0.39 -17.72 -4.57
CA GLU A 33 -0.45 -18.90 -4.59
C GLU A 33 -0.42 -19.56 -3.23
N VAL A 34 -1.59 -19.91 -2.72
CA VAL A 34 -1.74 -20.61 -1.45
C VAL A 34 -2.44 -21.93 -1.69
N GLN A 35 -2.06 -22.94 -0.91
CA GLN A 35 -2.68 -24.24 -0.98
C GLN A 35 -4.11 -24.19 -0.46
N VAL A 36 -5.02 -24.82 -1.20
CA VAL A 36 -6.41 -24.94 -0.74
C VAL A 36 -6.45 -25.95 0.40
N THR A 37 -7.12 -25.61 1.51
CA THR A 37 -7.21 -26.44 2.69
C THR A 37 -7.78 -27.82 2.34
N GLY A 38 -7.07 -28.88 2.74
CA GLY A 38 -7.48 -30.26 2.50
C GLY A 38 -7.23 -30.76 1.10
N LYS A 39 -6.60 -29.97 0.22
CA LYS A 39 -6.35 -30.35 -1.18
C LYS A 39 -4.89 -30.04 -1.54
N PRO A 40 -3.95 -30.95 -1.22
CA PRO A 40 -2.51 -30.66 -1.30
C PRO A 40 -2.00 -30.30 -2.69
N ASN A 41 -2.71 -30.70 -3.75
CA ASN A 41 -2.28 -30.38 -5.12
C ASN A 41 -3.06 -29.25 -5.77
N LEU A 42 -3.88 -28.54 -4.98
CA LEU A 42 -4.71 -27.46 -5.50
C LEU A 42 -4.30 -26.15 -4.86
N PHE A 43 -4.03 -25.13 -5.71
CA PHE A 43 -3.60 -23.82 -5.29
C PHE A 43 -4.57 -22.76 -5.81
N ARG A 44 -4.64 -21.64 -5.10
CA ARG A 44 -5.41 -20.49 -5.52
C ARG A 44 -4.62 -19.21 -5.34
N PRO A 45 -4.86 -18.17 -6.14
CA PRO A 45 -4.18 -16.88 -5.93
C PRO A 45 -4.72 -16.19 -4.68
N LYS A 46 -3.83 -15.51 -3.99
CA LYS A 46 -4.19 -14.70 -2.83
C LYS A 46 -3.43 -13.38 -2.88
N LEU A 47 -4.17 -12.28 -2.86
CA LEU A 47 -3.58 -10.94 -2.76
C LEU A 47 -3.12 -10.70 -1.33
N ILE A 48 -1.86 -10.30 -1.17
CA ILE A 48 -1.34 -9.85 0.12
C ILE A 48 -1.69 -8.37 0.27
N THR A 49 -2.83 -8.10 0.88
CA THR A 49 -3.42 -6.77 0.93
C THR A 49 -2.48 -5.71 1.52
N SER A 50 -1.81 -6.03 2.63
CA SER A 50 -0.90 -5.07 3.26
C SER A 50 0.27 -4.68 2.36
N LYS A 51 0.82 -5.64 1.65
CA LYS A 51 1.92 -5.38 0.72
C LYS A 51 1.44 -4.60 -0.50
N TYR A 52 0.25 -4.93 -1.00
CA TYR A 52 -0.34 -4.22 -2.12
C TYR A 52 -0.59 -2.75 -1.77
N LEU A 53 -1.16 -2.47 -0.61
CA LEU A 53 -1.43 -1.10 -0.17
C LEU A 53 -0.14 -0.31 0.03
N MET A 54 0.89 -0.94 0.60
CA MET A 54 2.19 -0.29 0.75
C MET A 54 2.82 0.01 -0.61
N ALA A 55 2.76 -0.95 -1.54
CA ALA A 55 3.27 -0.75 -2.88
C ALA A 55 2.54 0.38 -3.61
N MET A 56 1.23 0.50 -3.38
CA MET A 56 0.42 1.59 -3.92
C MET A 56 0.89 2.94 -3.38
N ILE A 57 1.16 3.03 -2.08
CA ILE A 57 1.67 4.25 -1.45
C ILE A 57 3.01 4.64 -2.08
N VAL A 58 3.93 3.68 -2.20
CA VAL A 58 5.25 3.94 -2.79
C VAL A 58 5.12 4.44 -4.23
N LYS A 59 4.28 3.77 -5.01
CA LYS A 59 4.09 4.12 -6.43
C LYS A 59 3.46 5.50 -6.59
N SER A 60 2.58 5.88 -5.68
CA SER A 60 1.81 7.13 -5.75
C SER A 60 2.55 8.32 -5.19
N THR A 61 3.58 8.12 -4.36
CA THR A 61 4.27 9.22 -3.68
C THR A 61 5.21 9.94 -4.64
N VAL A 62 4.95 11.23 -4.86
CA VAL A 62 5.80 12.10 -5.67
C VAL A 62 6.86 12.76 -4.79
N PHE A 63 6.47 13.20 -3.61
CA PHE A 63 7.36 13.80 -2.64
C PHE A 63 6.96 13.35 -1.23
N PRO A 64 7.91 12.98 -0.38
CA PRO A 64 9.36 12.93 -0.61
C PRO A 64 9.74 11.82 -1.60
N ASP A 65 10.96 11.90 -2.16
CA ASP A 65 11.48 10.86 -3.03
C ASP A 65 11.88 9.64 -2.20
N LEU A 66 11.04 8.62 -2.22
CA LEU A 66 11.24 7.42 -1.41
C LEU A 66 12.40 6.56 -1.89
N TYR A 67 12.89 6.82 -3.10
CA TYR A 67 14.05 6.11 -3.65
C TYR A 67 15.36 6.84 -3.38
N ASP A 68 15.32 8.00 -2.73
CA ASP A 68 16.51 8.78 -2.39
C ASP A 68 17.33 8.03 -1.34
N LYS A 69 18.52 7.63 -1.73
CA LYS A 69 19.40 6.86 -0.86
C LYS A 69 19.80 7.64 0.40
N GLU A 70 20.04 8.93 0.27
CA GLU A 70 20.40 9.73 1.45
C GLU A 70 19.26 9.76 2.45
N LEU A 71 18.02 9.90 1.97
CA LEU A 71 16.86 9.88 2.83
C LEU A 71 16.68 8.52 3.48
N GLN A 72 16.83 7.43 2.71
CA GLN A 72 16.76 6.08 3.26
C GLN A 72 17.82 5.87 4.32
N ASP A 73 19.06 6.28 4.06
CA ASP A 73 20.17 6.14 5.00
C ASP A 73 19.91 6.91 6.29
N SER A 74 19.29 8.09 6.20
CA SER A 74 18.99 8.90 7.39
C SER A 74 18.02 8.22 8.34
N TYR A 75 17.19 7.30 7.84
CA TYR A 75 16.27 6.50 8.65
C TYR A 75 16.78 5.08 8.90
N GLY A 76 17.96 4.75 8.38
CA GLY A 76 18.54 3.42 8.58
C GLY A 76 17.83 2.31 7.83
N VAL A 77 17.21 2.62 6.70
CA VAL A 77 16.45 1.66 5.90
C VAL A 77 17.05 1.52 4.50
N MET A 78 16.66 0.48 3.78
CA MET A 78 17.25 0.16 2.48
C MET A 78 16.21 0.10 1.34
N THR A 79 14.92 0.21 1.64
CA THR A 79 13.86 0.13 0.64
C THR A 79 12.88 1.28 0.80
N PRO A 80 12.17 1.68 -0.28
CA PRO A 80 11.15 2.72 -0.16
C PRO A 80 9.99 2.31 0.75
N GLU A 81 9.62 1.03 0.78
CA GLU A 81 8.57 0.53 1.67
C GLU A 81 8.97 0.69 3.13
N ASP A 82 10.20 0.30 3.48
CA ASP A 82 10.70 0.45 4.85
C ASP A 82 10.83 1.92 5.22
N LEU A 83 11.12 2.79 4.25
CA LEU A 83 11.17 4.23 4.50
C LEU A 83 9.80 4.77 4.89
N VAL A 84 8.73 4.32 4.24
CA VAL A 84 7.37 4.72 4.61
C VAL A 84 7.07 4.26 6.03
N TYR A 85 7.41 3.03 6.38
CA TYR A 85 7.22 2.53 7.75
C TYR A 85 8.00 3.33 8.78
N ALA A 86 9.21 3.78 8.44
CA ALA A 86 10.03 4.57 9.35
C ALA A 86 9.50 6.00 9.52
N MET A 87 8.96 6.58 8.45
CA MET A 87 8.45 7.95 8.47
C MET A 87 7.05 8.04 9.08
N VAL A 88 6.25 6.98 8.94
CA VAL A 88 4.91 6.88 9.52
C VAL A 88 4.94 5.67 10.46
N ASP A 89 5.54 5.85 11.61
CA ASP A 89 5.84 4.74 12.52
C ASP A 89 4.69 4.39 13.47
N ASP A 90 3.69 5.25 13.58
CA ASP A 90 2.51 4.95 14.40
C ASP A 90 1.53 4.08 13.63
N ALA A 91 1.12 2.96 14.23
CA ALA A 91 0.23 2.01 13.56
C ALA A 91 -1.13 2.62 13.19
N GLY A 92 -1.67 3.47 14.05
CA GLY A 92 -2.93 4.15 13.76
C GLY A 92 -2.81 5.13 12.60
N GLU A 93 -1.72 5.89 12.56
CA GLU A 93 -1.46 6.80 11.44
C GLU A 93 -1.25 6.05 10.14
N MET A 94 -0.55 4.92 10.18
CA MET A 94 -0.33 4.09 8.98
C MET A 94 -1.66 3.56 8.46
N GLN A 95 -2.54 3.10 9.33
CA GLN A 95 -3.85 2.61 8.92
C GLN A 95 -4.68 3.73 8.27
N ASP A 96 -4.69 4.91 8.88
CA ASP A 96 -5.40 6.06 8.34
C ASP A 96 -4.84 6.47 6.98
N PHE A 97 -3.52 6.44 6.83
CA PHE A 97 -2.85 6.75 5.58
C PHE A 97 -3.25 5.76 4.48
N GLN A 98 -3.27 4.48 4.79
CA GLN A 98 -3.67 3.45 3.83
C GLN A 98 -5.13 3.62 3.41
N LEU A 99 -6.02 3.93 4.35
CA LEU A 99 -7.42 4.20 4.03
C LEU A 99 -7.57 5.45 3.17
N TRP A 100 -6.85 6.51 3.52
CA TRP A 100 -6.85 7.73 2.73
C TRP A 100 -6.37 7.47 1.30
N MET A 101 -5.31 6.68 1.17
CA MET A 101 -4.74 6.37 -0.15
C MET A 101 -5.76 5.66 -1.04
N GLN A 102 -6.52 4.71 -0.49
CA GLN A 102 -7.55 4.02 -1.25
C GLN A 102 -8.61 4.99 -1.78
N LYS A 103 -9.04 5.92 -0.94
CA LYS A 103 -10.00 6.95 -1.35
C LYS A 103 -9.42 7.90 -2.38
N PHE A 104 -8.18 8.29 -2.19
CA PHE A 104 -7.48 9.17 -3.13
C PHE A 104 -7.38 8.54 -4.52
N GLN A 105 -7.15 7.22 -4.59
CA GLN A 105 -7.07 6.51 -5.86
C GLN A 105 -8.45 6.28 -6.51
N GLY A 106 -9.51 6.70 -5.85
CA GLY A 106 -10.86 6.60 -6.40
C GLY A 106 -11.62 5.34 -5.99
N PHE A 107 -11.11 4.57 -5.04
CA PHE A 107 -11.82 3.41 -4.53
C PHE A 107 -12.92 3.89 -3.57
N THR A 108 -14.16 3.52 -3.87
CA THR A 108 -15.31 3.96 -3.08
C THR A 108 -15.52 3.11 -1.84
N LYS A 109 -14.91 1.91 -1.81
CA LYS A 109 -14.98 0.99 -0.69
C LYS A 109 -13.58 0.51 -0.37
N SER A 110 -13.38 0.01 0.84
CA SER A 110 -12.11 -0.62 1.19
C SER A 110 -11.89 -1.86 0.31
N LEU A 111 -10.63 -2.25 0.17
CA LEU A 111 -10.29 -3.43 -0.63
C LEU A 111 -10.96 -4.69 -0.08
N ASP A 112 -11.05 -4.82 1.23
CA ASP A 112 -11.67 -5.98 1.87
C ASP A 112 -13.16 -6.05 1.55
N GLU A 113 -13.87 -4.92 1.55
CA GLU A 113 -15.27 -4.87 1.18
C GLU A 113 -15.48 -5.29 -0.27
N LYS A 114 -14.59 -4.86 -1.16
CA LYS A 114 -14.67 -5.24 -2.58
C LYS A 114 -14.43 -6.73 -2.78
N VAL A 115 -13.52 -7.31 -2.02
CA VAL A 115 -13.25 -8.75 -2.09
C VAL A 115 -14.48 -9.51 -1.62
N ASP A 116 -15.12 -9.10 -0.54
CA ASP A 116 -16.33 -9.74 -0.04
C ASP A 116 -17.48 -9.66 -1.04
N GLU A 117 -17.66 -8.54 -1.69
CA GLU A 117 -18.66 -8.40 -2.76
C GLU A 117 -18.40 -9.34 -3.91
N ALA A 118 -17.15 -9.53 -4.27
CA ALA A 118 -16.78 -10.42 -5.37
C ALA A 118 -17.05 -11.88 -5.06
N LYS A 119 -17.16 -12.26 -3.79
CA LYS A 119 -17.48 -13.62 -3.38
C LYS A 119 -18.95 -13.94 -3.50
N ASN A 120 -19.77 -12.94 -3.54
CA ASN A 120 -21.22 -13.09 -3.61
C ASN A 120 -21.69 -13.15 -5.07
#